data_9965e88af8b243a805f113ef86d4f4c7
#
_entry.id   9965e88af8b243a805f113ef86d4f4c7
#
_cell.length_a   1.000
_cell.length_b   1.000
_cell.length_c   1.000
_cell.angle_alpha   90.00
_cell.angle_beta   90.00
_cell.angle_gamma   90.00
#
_symmetry.space_group_name_H-M   'P 1'
#
loop_
_entity.id
_entity.type
_entity.pdbx_description
1 polymer ?
#
loop_
_entity_poly.entity_id
_entity_poly.type
_entity_poly.pdbx_seq_one_letter_code
_entity_poly.pdbx_strand_id
1 'polypeptide(L)'
;RNIKAADAYRIGLVNEVYSAEVDADGNMVKSAQEVMLAAAQKLAATIAKNAPIAVRNCKKAINEGLDADMDQAVVIEEKLFGDCFETEDQKYGMAFFLDKNKEKVKEPFKNC
;
A
#
# COMPACT_ATOMS: atom_id res chain seq x y z
N ARG A 1 14.06 -20.00 -19.56
CA ARG A 1 13.77 -18.97 -20.57
C ARG A 1 13.41 -17.68 -19.85
N ASN A 2 14.09 -16.57 -20.17
CA ASN A 2 13.78 -15.28 -19.57
C ASN A 2 12.43 -14.77 -20.13
N ILE A 3 11.60 -14.21 -19.23
CA ILE A 3 10.34 -13.58 -19.59
C ILE A 3 10.57 -12.07 -19.75
N LYS A 4 9.98 -11.44 -20.76
CA LYS A 4 10.07 -9.99 -20.95
C LYS A 4 9.14 -9.26 -19.97
N ALA A 5 9.48 -8.02 -19.60
CA ALA A 5 8.68 -7.23 -18.64
C ALA A 5 7.23 -7.06 -19.08
N ALA A 6 6.98 -6.80 -20.36
CA ALA A 6 5.63 -6.68 -20.91
C ALA A 6 4.81 -7.99 -20.77
N ASP A 7 5.47 -9.15 -20.98
CA ASP A 7 4.81 -10.45 -20.81
C ASP A 7 4.55 -10.74 -19.33
N ALA A 8 5.49 -10.39 -18.44
CA ALA A 8 5.33 -10.52 -17.00
C ALA A 8 4.12 -9.69 -16.48
N TYR A 9 3.94 -8.49 -17.01
CA TYR A 9 2.77 -7.66 -16.72
C TYR A 9 1.47 -8.30 -17.24
N ARG A 10 1.48 -8.74 -18.51
CA ARG A 10 0.31 -9.35 -19.15
C ARG A 10 -0.21 -10.59 -18.43
N ILE A 11 0.68 -11.40 -17.83
CA ILE A 11 0.30 -12.61 -17.08
C ILE A 11 0.12 -12.36 -15.57
N GLY A 12 0.19 -11.10 -15.11
CA GLY A 12 0.00 -10.75 -13.70
C GLY A 12 1.17 -11.09 -12.77
N LEU A 13 2.36 -11.39 -13.30
CA LEU A 13 3.55 -11.66 -12.49
C LEU A 13 4.11 -10.39 -11.83
N VAL A 14 3.92 -9.23 -12.46
CA VAL A 14 4.27 -7.91 -11.92
C VAL A 14 3.08 -6.96 -12.04
N ASN A 15 2.97 -6.03 -11.12
CA ASN A 15 1.85 -5.08 -11.07
C ASN A 15 2.01 -3.93 -12.06
N GLU A 16 3.24 -3.51 -12.34
CA GLU A 16 3.54 -2.39 -13.24
C GLU A 16 4.88 -2.58 -13.94
N VAL A 17 5.03 -1.95 -15.10
CA VAL A 17 6.28 -1.91 -15.89
C VAL A 17 6.57 -0.45 -16.23
N TYR A 18 7.82 -0.05 -16.09
CA TYR A 18 8.28 1.31 -16.33
C TYR A 18 9.29 1.34 -17.47
N SER A 19 9.21 2.37 -18.31
CA SER A 19 10.15 2.65 -19.38
C SER A 19 10.98 3.88 -19.04
N ALA A 20 12.12 4.06 -19.73
CA ALA A 20 12.92 5.27 -19.65
C ALA A 20 12.10 6.48 -20.12
N GLU A 21 12.30 7.64 -19.49
CA GLU A 21 11.77 8.91 -19.95
C GLU A 21 12.75 9.49 -20.99
N VAL A 22 12.24 9.94 -22.12
CA VAL A 22 13.00 10.60 -23.19
C VAL A 22 12.44 11.99 -23.46
N ASP A 23 13.30 12.92 -23.89
CA ASP A 23 12.91 14.26 -24.33
C ASP A 23 12.32 14.25 -25.75
N ALA A 24 11.95 15.44 -26.26
CA ALA A 24 11.38 15.60 -27.59
C ALA A 24 12.36 15.21 -28.72
N ASP A 25 13.65 15.24 -28.46
CA ASP A 25 14.72 14.88 -29.40
C ASP A 25 15.13 13.41 -29.29
N GLY A 26 14.51 12.64 -28.37
CA GLY A 26 14.75 11.22 -28.16
C GLY A 26 15.95 10.92 -27.23
N ASN A 27 16.52 11.92 -26.54
CA ASN A 27 17.60 11.69 -25.58
C ASN A 27 17.01 11.21 -24.26
N MET A 28 17.69 10.27 -23.60
CA MET A 28 17.25 9.71 -22.32
C MET A 28 17.38 10.76 -21.20
N VAL A 29 16.26 11.12 -20.58
CA VAL A 29 16.16 12.04 -19.43
C VAL A 29 16.31 11.26 -18.13
N LYS A 30 15.61 10.12 -18.02
CA LYS A 30 15.73 9.19 -16.89
C LYS A 30 15.74 7.76 -17.39
N SER A 31 16.54 6.94 -16.75
CA SER A 31 16.54 5.50 -17.00
C SER A 31 15.23 4.86 -16.49
N ALA A 32 14.85 3.72 -17.04
CA ALA A 32 13.70 2.94 -16.54
C ALA A 32 13.82 2.59 -15.06
N GLN A 33 15.05 2.39 -14.56
CA GLN A 33 15.31 2.11 -13.14
C GLN A 33 15.00 3.33 -12.26
N GLU A 34 15.38 4.53 -12.67
CA GLU A 34 15.08 5.78 -11.92
C GLU A 34 13.58 6.06 -11.89
N VAL A 35 12.87 5.86 -13.01
CA VAL A 35 11.40 6.01 -13.09
C VAL A 35 10.71 5.00 -12.17
N MET A 36 11.12 3.74 -12.23
CA MET A 36 10.59 2.67 -11.37
C MET A 36 10.83 2.98 -9.89
N LEU A 37 12.05 3.38 -9.52
CA LEU A 37 12.40 3.68 -8.13
C LEU A 37 11.57 4.84 -7.58
N ALA A 38 11.41 5.90 -8.36
CA ALA A 38 10.57 7.04 -7.98
C ALA A 38 9.10 6.64 -7.76
N ALA A 39 8.54 5.79 -8.64
CA ALA A 39 7.19 5.27 -8.50
C ALA A 39 7.04 4.38 -7.26
N ALA A 40 8.00 3.49 -7.01
CA ALA A 40 8.03 2.63 -5.82
C ALA A 40 8.11 3.46 -4.52
N GLN A 41 8.95 4.48 -4.49
CA GLN A 41 9.05 5.41 -3.35
C GLN A 41 7.74 6.16 -3.11
N LYS A 42 7.07 6.62 -4.17
CA LYS A 42 5.76 7.29 -4.07
C LYS A 42 4.70 6.35 -3.49
N LEU A 43 4.66 5.09 -3.93
CA LEU A 43 3.76 4.08 -3.40
C LEU A 43 4.07 3.79 -1.92
N ALA A 44 5.33 3.58 -1.57
CA ALA A 44 5.76 3.36 -0.20
C ALA A 44 5.39 4.54 0.72
N ALA A 45 5.58 5.78 0.27
CA ALA A 45 5.17 6.98 1.00
C ALA A 45 3.65 7.05 1.18
N THR A 46 2.85 6.57 0.22
CA THR A 46 1.40 6.50 0.34
C THR A 46 0.98 5.48 1.40
N ILE A 47 1.62 4.32 1.42
CA ILE A 47 1.39 3.28 2.44
C ILE A 47 1.78 3.81 3.82
N ALA A 48 2.93 4.45 3.94
CA ALA A 48 3.47 4.97 5.20
C ALA A 48 2.62 6.10 5.85
N LYS A 49 1.69 6.71 5.11
CA LYS A 49 0.73 7.69 5.64
C LYS A 49 -0.43 7.06 6.42
N ASN A 50 -0.57 5.75 6.38
CA ASN A 50 -1.64 5.04 7.09
C ASN A 50 -1.14 4.52 8.44
N ALA A 51 -2.08 4.18 9.33
CA ALA A 51 -1.78 3.61 10.64
C ALA A 51 -0.97 2.30 10.48
N PRO A 52 0.27 2.23 11.00
CA PRO A 52 1.17 1.12 10.70
C PRO A 52 0.66 -0.25 11.18
N ILE A 53 -0.02 -0.30 12.33
CA ILE A 53 -0.63 -1.53 12.86
C ILE A 53 -1.75 -1.99 11.92
N ALA A 54 -2.63 -1.09 11.48
CA ALA A 54 -3.71 -1.42 10.57
C ALA A 54 -3.19 -1.93 9.21
N VAL A 55 -2.11 -1.32 8.66
CA VAL A 55 -1.46 -1.79 7.43
C VAL A 55 -0.90 -3.21 7.59
N ARG A 56 -0.23 -3.49 8.72
CA ARG A 56 0.29 -4.84 9.01
C ARG A 56 -0.84 -5.86 9.15
N ASN A 57 -1.89 -5.52 9.89
CA ASN A 57 -3.03 -6.41 10.09
C ASN A 57 -3.77 -6.69 8.78
N CYS A 58 -3.98 -5.67 7.95
CA CYS A 58 -4.56 -5.84 6.62
C CYS A 58 -3.73 -6.80 5.74
N LYS A 59 -2.42 -6.60 5.66
CA LYS A 59 -1.52 -7.50 4.92
C LYS A 59 -1.55 -8.92 5.47
N LYS A 60 -1.58 -9.07 6.79
CA LYS A 60 -1.64 -10.37 7.45
C LYS A 60 -2.96 -11.07 7.15
N ALA A 61 -4.11 -10.37 7.25
CA ALA A 61 -5.42 -10.90 6.93
C ALA A 61 -5.50 -11.42 5.49
N ILE A 62 -4.97 -10.66 4.53
CA ILE A 62 -4.94 -11.07 3.13
C ILE A 62 -4.08 -12.32 2.95
N ASN A 63 -2.86 -12.34 3.48
CA ASN A 63 -1.93 -13.45 3.27
C ASN A 63 -2.45 -14.74 3.94
N GLU A 64 -2.88 -14.69 5.20
CA GLU A 64 -3.37 -15.85 5.92
C GLU A 64 -4.74 -16.30 5.40
N GLY A 65 -5.61 -15.35 4.99
CA GLY A 65 -6.91 -15.67 4.43
C GLY A 65 -6.85 -16.35 3.07
N LEU A 66 -5.84 -16.04 2.24
CA LEU A 66 -5.65 -16.72 0.95
C LEU A 66 -5.24 -18.19 1.09
N ASP A 67 -4.62 -18.55 2.22
CA ASP A 67 -4.19 -19.93 2.52
C ASP A 67 -5.25 -20.72 3.32
N ALA A 68 -6.38 -20.11 3.66
CA ALA A 68 -7.45 -20.67 4.48
C ALA A 68 -8.73 -20.91 3.66
N ASP A 69 -9.65 -21.71 4.19
CA ASP A 69 -11.01 -21.73 3.66
C ASP A 69 -11.77 -20.43 4.02
N MET A 70 -12.90 -20.18 3.38
CA MET A 70 -13.63 -18.91 3.53
C MET A 70 -14.06 -18.64 4.97
N ASP A 71 -14.52 -19.66 5.70
CA ASP A 71 -14.99 -19.49 7.07
C ASP A 71 -13.83 -19.11 8.00
N GLN A 72 -12.68 -19.75 7.84
CA GLN A 72 -11.47 -19.44 8.57
C GLN A 72 -10.90 -18.05 8.17
N ALA A 73 -10.93 -17.70 6.88
CA ALA A 73 -10.47 -16.40 6.40
C ALA A 73 -11.26 -15.25 7.04
N VAL A 74 -12.59 -15.39 7.16
CA VAL A 74 -13.45 -14.39 7.82
C VAL A 74 -13.10 -14.25 9.30
N VAL A 75 -12.84 -15.36 10.02
CA VAL A 75 -12.43 -15.32 11.44
C VAL A 75 -11.07 -14.62 11.61
N ILE A 76 -10.12 -14.88 10.69
CA ILE A 76 -8.81 -14.20 10.70
C ILE A 76 -8.99 -12.69 10.50
N GLU A 77 -9.82 -12.30 9.51
CA GLU A 77 -10.09 -10.89 9.22
C GLU A 77 -10.78 -10.19 10.40
N GLU A 78 -11.84 -10.80 10.97
CA GLU A 78 -12.58 -10.29 12.13
C GLU A 78 -11.64 -10.01 13.30
N LYS A 79 -10.78 -10.97 13.64
CA LYS A 79 -9.81 -10.82 14.72
C LYS A 79 -8.85 -9.66 14.46
N LEU A 80 -8.20 -9.63 13.29
CA LEU A 80 -7.20 -8.62 12.96
C LEU A 80 -7.81 -7.22 12.79
N PHE A 81 -9.07 -7.15 12.34
CA PHE A 81 -9.84 -5.91 12.31
C PHE A 81 -10.15 -5.44 13.74
N GLY A 82 -10.62 -6.35 14.61
CA GLY A 82 -10.88 -6.06 16.02
C GLY A 82 -9.64 -5.52 16.75
N ASP A 83 -8.48 -6.15 16.54
CA ASP A 83 -7.19 -5.72 17.13
C ASP A 83 -6.85 -4.25 16.77
N CYS A 84 -7.32 -3.73 15.62
CA CYS A 84 -7.11 -2.33 15.24
C CYS A 84 -7.85 -1.34 16.17
N PHE A 85 -9.01 -1.72 16.74
CA PHE A 85 -9.80 -0.84 17.61
C PHE A 85 -9.16 -0.62 18.99
N GLU A 86 -8.21 -1.44 19.36
CA GLU A 86 -7.46 -1.28 20.62
C GLU A 86 -6.36 -0.21 20.49
N THR A 87 -6.04 0.22 19.26
CA THR A 87 -4.96 1.17 19.01
C THR A 87 -5.36 2.63 19.23
N GLU A 88 -4.42 3.45 19.67
CA GLU A 88 -4.61 4.90 19.76
C GLU A 88 -4.72 5.53 18.36
N ASP A 89 -4.05 4.96 17.37
CA ASP A 89 -4.11 5.42 15.98
C ASP A 89 -5.52 5.28 15.39
N GLN A 90 -6.27 4.24 15.77
CA GLN A 90 -7.68 4.08 15.36
C GLN A 90 -8.55 5.17 15.99
N LYS A 91 -8.43 5.39 17.30
CA LYS A 91 -9.20 6.42 18.02
C LYS A 91 -8.93 7.80 17.44
N TYR A 92 -7.66 8.11 17.19
CA TYR A 92 -7.24 9.37 16.56
C TYR A 92 -7.80 9.50 15.14
N GLY A 93 -7.66 8.46 14.32
CA GLY A 93 -8.13 8.45 12.93
C GLY A 93 -9.64 8.64 12.82
N MET A 94 -10.42 7.97 13.67
CA MET A 94 -11.87 8.13 13.73
C MET A 94 -12.29 9.52 14.22
N ALA A 95 -11.65 10.03 15.26
CA ALA A 95 -11.91 11.38 15.76
C ALA A 95 -11.61 12.44 14.70
N PHE A 96 -10.49 12.28 13.97
CA PHE A 96 -10.13 13.17 12.86
C PHE A 96 -11.13 13.09 11.70
N PHE A 97 -11.57 11.88 11.33
CA PHE A 97 -12.54 11.67 10.24
C PHE A 97 -13.92 12.26 10.56
N LEU A 98 -14.37 12.15 11.81
CA LEU A 98 -15.67 12.66 12.27
C LEU A 98 -15.65 14.16 12.58
N ASP A 99 -14.48 14.77 12.71
CA ASP A 99 -14.37 16.20 12.97
C ASP A 99 -14.81 16.99 11.72
N LYS A 100 -15.90 17.75 11.90
CA LYS A 100 -16.46 18.62 10.85
C LYS A 100 -15.62 19.87 10.57
N ASN A 101 -14.75 20.26 11.51
CA ASN A 101 -13.81 21.37 11.35
C ASN A 101 -12.58 20.89 10.60
N LYS A 102 -12.61 21.00 9.27
CA LYS A 102 -11.50 20.62 8.36
C LYS A 102 -10.23 21.46 8.47
N GLU A 103 -10.14 22.36 9.45
CA GLU A 103 -8.97 23.23 9.66
C GLU A 103 -7.80 22.52 10.37
N LYS A 104 -8.04 21.34 10.95
CA LYS A 104 -6.97 20.57 11.61
C LYS A 104 -6.10 19.85 10.58
N VAL A 105 -4.79 20.08 10.66
CA VAL A 105 -3.81 19.29 9.91
C VAL A 105 -3.76 17.89 10.52
N LYS A 106 -3.86 16.86 9.68
CA LYS A 106 -3.71 15.47 10.12
C LYS A 106 -2.27 15.23 10.57
N GLU A 107 -2.10 14.87 11.83
CA GLU A 107 -0.80 14.43 12.35
C GLU A 107 -0.47 13.01 11.90
N PRO A 108 0.82 12.65 11.82
CA PRO A 108 1.23 11.28 11.54
C PRO A 108 0.71 10.30 12.61
N PHE A 109 0.37 9.10 12.19
CA PHE A 109 0.05 8.01 13.10
C PHE A 109 1.27 7.59 13.93
N LYS A 110 1.05 7.18 15.19
CA LYS A 110 2.09 6.92 16.19
C LYS A 110 2.53 5.46 16.28
N ASN A 111 1.83 4.55 15.62
CA ASN A 111 2.08 3.11 15.67
C ASN A 111 1.82 2.49 17.06
N CYS A 112 0.78 2.91 17.74
CA CYS A 112 0.38 2.41 19.07
C CYS A 112 -1.15 2.32 19.22
#